data_350d0dcd39f0fc855d9186f5a8ae4f6e
#
_entry.id   350d0dcd39f0fc855d9186f5a8ae4f6e
#
_cell.length_a   1.000
_cell.length_b   1.000
_cell.length_c   1.000
_cell.angle_alpha   90.00
_cell.angle_beta   90.00
_cell.angle_gamma   90.00
#
_symmetry.space_group_name_H-M   'P 1'
#
loop_
_entity.id
_entity.type
_entity.pdbx_description
1 polymer ?
#
loop_
_entity_poly.entity_id
_entity_poly.type
_entity_poly.pdbx_seq_one_letter_code
_entity_poly.pdbx_strand_id
1 'polypeptide(L)'
;TGSSVNISSSEDAVDAVTILSSGGGIDISATGADVTAGDDIDITATLSSVIITSTENVADALRLNASAGGIDVDGNNSTINITNTADGAEDDIKIHQAGAFDASLILRSEGTGTDAIKLNATAGGVEINAGTGLNIDAANTLEITNTATADAQDLTIAQAGAFDASLALSSAGTGVD
;
A
#
# COMPACT_ATOMS: atom_id res chain seq x y z
N THR A 1 -11.98 41.73 -8.85
CA THR A 1 -12.46 41.21 -10.14
C THR A 1 -11.39 40.30 -10.72
N GLY A 2 -11.61 38.99 -10.63
CA GLY A 2 -10.71 38.00 -11.18
C GLY A 2 -10.85 37.87 -12.69
N SER A 3 -9.78 37.53 -13.38
CA SER A 3 -9.78 37.13 -14.79
C SER A 3 -9.68 35.61 -14.88
N SER A 4 -10.47 34.98 -15.71
CA SER A 4 -10.40 33.55 -15.96
C SER A 4 -10.00 33.26 -17.41
N VAL A 5 -9.24 32.18 -17.60
CA VAL A 5 -8.95 31.61 -18.92
C VAL A 5 -9.64 30.25 -18.99
N ASN A 6 -10.54 30.08 -19.98
CA ASN A 6 -11.20 28.83 -20.24
C ASN A 6 -10.71 28.26 -21.57
N ILE A 7 -10.22 27.02 -21.54
CA ILE A 7 -9.84 26.25 -22.72
C ILE A 7 -10.82 25.09 -22.83
N SER A 8 -11.65 25.08 -23.85
CA SER A 8 -12.66 24.03 -24.05
C SER A 8 -12.77 23.62 -25.51
N SER A 9 -13.07 22.35 -25.75
CA SER A 9 -13.45 21.82 -27.05
C SER A 9 -14.76 21.04 -26.90
N SER A 10 -15.63 21.11 -27.88
CA SER A 10 -16.81 20.25 -28.02
C SER A 10 -16.64 19.17 -29.09
N GLU A 11 -15.41 19.00 -29.57
CA GLU A 11 -15.11 17.97 -30.56
C GLU A 11 -15.11 16.59 -29.88
N ASP A 12 -15.75 15.62 -30.49
CA ASP A 12 -15.74 14.21 -30.09
C ASP A 12 -14.59 13.48 -30.80
N ALA A 13 -13.36 13.85 -30.42
CA ALA A 13 -12.11 13.27 -30.93
C ALA A 13 -11.17 12.93 -29.78
N VAL A 14 -10.27 11.99 -30.00
CA VAL A 14 -9.32 11.47 -28.99
C VAL A 14 -8.33 12.52 -28.48
N ASP A 15 -8.11 13.59 -29.20
CA ASP A 15 -7.15 14.67 -28.93
C ASP A 15 -7.75 16.08 -29.12
N ALA A 16 -9.01 16.24 -28.72
CA ALA A 16 -9.77 17.51 -28.83
C ALA A 16 -9.06 18.72 -28.20
N VAL A 17 -8.28 18.52 -27.13
CA VAL A 17 -7.35 19.51 -26.57
C VAL A 17 -6.01 18.83 -26.28
N THR A 18 -4.93 19.32 -26.88
CA THR A 18 -3.57 18.81 -26.64
C THR A 18 -2.68 19.91 -26.12
N ILE A 19 -1.98 19.64 -25.02
CA ILE A 19 -0.89 20.50 -24.47
C ILE A 19 0.41 19.72 -24.58
N LEU A 20 1.33 20.17 -25.42
CA LEU A 20 2.58 19.47 -25.73
C LEU A 20 3.79 20.36 -25.51
N SER A 21 4.79 19.89 -24.79
CA SER A 21 6.15 20.45 -24.77
C SER A 21 7.12 19.41 -25.32
N SER A 22 7.83 19.74 -26.39
CA SER A 22 8.76 18.81 -27.06
C SER A 22 10.22 18.95 -26.60
N GLY A 23 10.55 19.94 -25.80
CA GLY A 23 11.94 20.21 -25.41
C GLY A 23 12.09 20.72 -23.98
N GLY A 24 11.02 20.75 -23.19
CA GLY A 24 11.04 21.19 -21.81
C GLY A 24 9.88 20.61 -21.03
N GLY A 25 9.62 21.13 -19.82
CA GLY A 25 8.49 20.73 -18.96
C GLY A 25 7.19 21.47 -19.27
N ILE A 26 6.13 21.03 -18.63
CA ILE A 26 4.85 21.73 -18.49
C ILE A 26 4.61 21.86 -16.97
N ASP A 27 4.58 23.09 -16.47
CA ASP A 27 4.30 23.39 -15.08
C ASP A 27 2.82 23.77 -14.91
N ILE A 28 2.10 23.08 -14.06
CA ILE A 28 0.72 23.38 -13.67
C ILE A 28 0.73 23.63 -12.16
N SER A 29 0.43 24.85 -11.75
CA SER A 29 0.48 25.26 -10.34
C SER A 29 -0.76 26.03 -9.94
N ALA A 30 -1.34 25.67 -8.80
CA ALA A 30 -2.33 26.47 -8.10
C ALA A 30 -1.73 26.95 -6.77
N THR A 31 -1.83 28.24 -6.48
CA THR A 31 -1.37 28.82 -5.21
C THR A 31 -2.54 29.51 -4.55
N GLY A 32 -3.09 28.90 -3.51
CA GLY A 32 -4.14 29.51 -2.69
C GLY A 32 -3.59 30.62 -1.77
N ALA A 33 -4.41 31.60 -1.48
CA ALA A 33 -4.08 32.67 -0.52
C ALA A 33 -4.40 32.24 0.92
N ASP A 34 -5.28 31.28 1.10
CA ASP A 34 -5.70 30.72 2.38
C ASP A 34 -6.14 29.25 2.22
N VAL A 35 -6.70 28.65 3.28
CA VAL A 35 -7.21 27.27 3.29
C VAL A 35 -8.65 27.17 2.75
N THR A 36 -9.07 28.07 1.88
CA THR A 36 -10.43 28.08 1.32
C THR A 36 -10.56 26.98 0.27
N ALA A 37 -11.61 26.19 0.36
CA ALA A 37 -11.93 25.18 -0.64
C ALA A 37 -12.11 25.81 -2.04
N GLY A 38 -11.44 25.25 -3.05
CA GLY A 38 -11.54 25.70 -4.44
C GLY A 38 -10.23 26.29 -5.03
N ASP A 39 -9.14 26.40 -4.22
CA ASP A 39 -7.81 26.79 -4.71
C ASP A 39 -6.99 25.54 -5.13
N ASP A 40 -7.62 24.63 -5.89
CA ASP A 40 -7.10 23.29 -6.18
C ASP A 40 -6.74 23.13 -7.68
N ILE A 41 -6.03 22.06 -8.00
CA ILE A 41 -5.91 21.52 -9.35
C ILE A 41 -6.80 20.29 -9.44
N ASP A 42 -7.94 20.40 -10.10
CA ASP A 42 -8.87 19.30 -10.33
C ASP A 42 -8.60 18.61 -11.67
N ILE A 43 -8.40 17.29 -11.65
CA ILE A 43 -8.29 16.46 -12.85
C ILE A 43 -9.42 15.44 -12.83
N THR A 44 -10.46 15.64 -13.64
CA THR A 44 -11.65 14.79 -13.67
C THR A 44 -11.86 14.19 -15.05
N ALA A 45 -12.04 12.87 -15.11
CA ALA A 45 -12.45 12.15 -16.31
C ALA A 45 -13.81 11.47 -16.07
N THR A 46 -14.87 11.95 -16.70
CA THR A 46 -16.23 11.37 -16.60
C THR A 46 -16.44 10.36 -17.72
N LEU A 47 -16.79 9.10 -17.37
CA LEU A 47 -16.95 7.98 -18.31
C LEU A 47 -15.67 7.70 -19.14
N SER A 48 -14.52 8.04 -18.61
CA SER A 48 -13.22 7.94 -19.26
C SER A 48 -12.12 7.67 -18.20
N SER A 49 -10.85 7.76 -18.56
CA SER A 49 -9.71 7.48 -17.70
C SER A 49 -8.77 8.67 -17.56
N VAL A 50 -8.16 8.82 -16.38
CA VAL A 50 -6.96 9.63 -16.19
C VAL A 50 -5.78 8.68 -16.24
N ILE A 51 -4.82 8.90 -17.17
CA ILE A 51 -3.63 8.09 -17.34
C ILE A 51 -2.40 8.97 -17.09
N ILE A 52 -1.58 8.58 -16.12
CA ILE A 52 -0.33 9.26 -15.79
C ILE A 52 0.80 8.26 -16.02
N THR A 53 1.70 8.54 -16.96
CA THR A 53 2.78 7.65 -17.34
C THR A 53 4.11 8.40 -17.32
N SER A 54 5.13 7.83 -16.69
CA SER A 54 6.52 8.24 -16.84
C SER A 54 7.33 7.06 -17.38
N THR A 55 8.24 7.34 -18.32
CA THR A 55 9.17 6.35 -18.89
C THR A 55 10.62 6.62 -18.51
N GLU A 56 10.83 7.60 -17.62
CA GLU A 56 12.16 7.91 -17.12
C GLU A 56 12.64 6.82 -16.15
N ASN A 57 13.89 6.38 -16.31
CA ASN A 57 14.49 5.37 -15.43
C ASN A 57 15.27 6.03 -14.29
N VAL A 58 14.54 6.63 -13.35
CA VAL A 58 15.09 7.25 -12.13
C VAL A 58 14.17 6.95 -10.94
N ALA A 59 14.69 7.08 -9.73
CA ALA A 59 14.00 6.68 -8.49
C ALA A 59 12.66 7.40 -8.23
N ASP A 60 12.48 8.62 -8.75
CA ASP A 60 11.30 9.46 -8.56
C ASP A 60 10.66 9.93 -9.88
N ALA A 61 10.68 9.05 -10.89
CA ALA A 61 10.06 9.28 -12.21
C ALA A 61 8.58 9.70 -12.12
N LEU A 62 7.86 9.19 -11.14
CA LEU A 62 6.53 9.66 -10.74
C LEU A 62 6.48 9.83 -9.22
N ARG A 63 6.26 11.03 -8.74
CA ARG A 63 6.23 11.34 -7.31
C ARG A 63 4.89 11.95 -6.90
N LEU A 64 4.21 11.33 -5.92
CA LEU A 64 3.07 11.88 -5.19
C LEU A 64 3.55 12.28 -3.80
N ASN A 65 3.45 13.56 -3.44
CA ASN A 65 3.92 14.07 -2.16
C ASN A 65 2.93 15.06 -1.55
N ALA A 66 2.39 14.72 -0.39
CA ALA A 66 1.60 15.62 0.44
C ALA A 66 2.44 15.98 1.68
N SER A 67 3.05 17.16 1.70
CA SER A 67 4.03 17.55 2.73
C SER A 67 3.40 17.95 4.08
N ALA A 68 2.11 18.27 4.09
CA ALA A 68 1.39 18.72 5.29
C ALA A 68 0.01 18.06 5.47
N GLY A 69 -0.42 17.25 4.52
CA GLY A 69 -1.70 16.51 4.54
C GLY A 69 -1.52 15.04 4.24
N GLY A 70 -2.62 14.38 3.90
CA GLY A 70 -2.65 12.95 3.49
C GLY A 70 -2.68 12.76 1.98
N ILE A 71 -2.56 11.51 1.56
CA ILE A 71 -2.86 11.03 0.22
C ILE A 71 -3.94 9.97 0.37
N ASP A 72 -5.11 10.19 -0.24
CA ASP A 72 -6.19 9.23 -0.29
C ASP A 72 -6.22 8.52 -1.66
N VAL A 73 -6.37 7.21 -1.63
CA VAL A 73 -6.50 6.37 -2.83
C VAL A 73 -7.72 5.47 -2.67
N ASP A 74 -8.81 5.83 -3.32
CA ASP A 74 -10.07 5.08 -3.27
C ASP A 74 -10.37 4.35 -4.58
N GLY A 75 -10.77 3.09 -4.47
CA GLY A 75 -11.25 2.30 -5.60
C GLY A 75 -12.65 1.76 -5.32
N ASN A 76 -13.65 2.24 -6.04
CA ASN A 76 -15.04 1.79 -5.91
C ASN A 76 -15.37 0.72 -6.97
N ASN A 77 -15.87 -0.44 -6.53
CA ASN A 77 -16.32 -1.55 -7.38
C ASN A 77 -15.24 -2.11 -8.33
N SER A 78 -13.96 -1.92 -8.01
CA SER A 78 -12.84 -2.42 -8.80
C SER A 78 -11.61 -2.66 -7.92
N THR A 79 -10.53 -3.12 -8.53
CA THR A 79 -9.29 -3.47 -7.85
C THR A 79 -8.31 -2.28 -7.84
N ILE A 80 -7.69 -2.00 -6.71
CA ILE A 80 -6.49 -1.18 -6.63
C ILE A 80 -5.29 -2.12 -6.74
N ASN A 81 -4.51 -2.00 -7.82
CA ASN A 81 -3.29 -2.78 -8.03
C ASN A 81 -2.04 -1.94 -7.76
N ILE A 82 -1.16 -2.46 -6.92
CA ILE A 82 0.19 -1.93 -6.73
C ILE A 82 1.15 -3.06 -7.09
N THR A 83 1.84 -2.95 -8.22
CA THR A 83 2.72 -4.00 -8.74
C THR A 83 4.10 -3.41 -9.01
N ASN A 84 5.14 -4.07 -8.54
CA ASN A 84 6.51 -3.82 -8.94
C ASN A 84 7.02 -5.05 -9.71
N THR A 85 7.55 -4.81 -10.91
CA THR A 85 8.26 -5.84 -11.68
C THR A 85 9.75 -5.55 -11.57
N ALA A 86 10.37 -6.16 -10.58
CA ALA A 86 11.79 -5.97 -10.29
C ALA A 86 12.67 -6.61 -11.38
N ASP A 87 13.76 -5.92 -11.77
CA ASP A 87 14.84 -6.45 -12.60
C ASP A 87 16.20 -6.41 -11.88
N GLY A 88 16.21 -5.93 -10.62
CA GLY A 88 17.37 -5.85 -9.73
C GLY A 88 17.08 -6.33 -8.30
N ALA A 89 18.13 -6.58 -7.54
CA ALA A 89 18.04 -7.16 -6.18
C ALA A 89 17.44 -6.23 -5.12
N GLU A 90 17.39 -4.91 -5.36
CA GLU A 90 16.92 -3.90 -4.39
C GLU A 90 15.63 -3.20 -4.87
N ASP A 91 14.96 -3.77 -5.87
CA ASP A 91 13.71 -3.23 -6.42
C ASP A 91 12.51 -3.67 -5.59
N ASP A 92 12.28 -3.01 -4.48
CA ASP A 92 11.26 -3.36 -3.48
C ASP A 92 9.99 -2.53 -3.59
N ILE A 93 8.87 -3.09 -3.13
CA ILE A 93 7.70 -2.31 -2.67
C ILE A 93 7.87 -2.09 -1.17
N LYS A 94 8.06 -0.83 -0.75
CA LYS A 94 8.18 -0.46 0.67
C LYS A 94 6.94 0.28 1.15
N ILE A 95 6.29 -0.24 2.19
CA ILE A 95 5.21 0.43 2.92
C ILE A 95 5.75 0.67 4.34
N HIS A 96 6.01 1.93 4.69
CA HIS A 96 6.71 2.28 5.90
C HIS A 96 6.01 3.41 6.66
N GLN A 97 5.57 3.11 7.90
CA GLN A 97 5.14 4.13 8.86
C GLN A 97 6.37 4.57 9.66
N ALA A 98 6.82 5.80 9.42
CA ALA A 98 7.95 6.40 10.13
C ALA A 98 7.47 7.38 11.21
N GLY A 99 8.31 7.60 12.22
CA GLY A 99 8.08 8.56 13.29
C GLY A 99 8.04 7.89 14.67
N ALA A 100 8.26 8.70 15.73
CA ALA A 100 8.31 8.25 17.12
C ALA A 100 6.97 8.41 17.84
N PHE A 101 5.91 8.81 17.13
CA PHE A 101 4.58 8.98 17.72
C PHE A 101 3.80 7.65 17.70
N ASP A 102 2.71 7.60 18.48
CA ASP A 102 1.76 6.49 18.48
C ASP A 102 0.95 6.48 17.17
N ALA A 103 1.53 5.89 16.15
CA ALA A 103 0.97 5.78 14.81
C ALA A 103 1.11 4.34 14.29
N SER A 104 0.15 3.89 13.51
CA SER A 104 0.03 2.49 13.08
C SER A 104 -0.01 2.34 11.57
N LEU A 105 0.59 1.27 11.05
CA LEU A 105 0.25 0.71 9.74
C LEU A 105 -0.86 -0.33 9.94
N ILE A 106 -2.05 -0.08 9.39
CA ILE A 106 -3.22 -0.94 9.55
C ILE A 106 -3.53 -1.62 8.22
N LEU A 107 -3.52 -2.97 8.22
CA LEU A 107 -4.03 -3.80 7.14
C LEU A 107 -5.35 -4.42 7.61
N ARG A 108 -6.47 -4.04 7.02
CA ARG A 108 -7.80 -4.50 7.39
C ARG A 108 -8.58 -4.96 6.17
N SER A 109 -9.28 -6.07 6.30
CA SER A 109 -10.26 -6.53 5.33
C SER A 109 -11.59 -6.85 6.03
N GLU A 110 -12.71 -6.47 5.44
CA GLU A 110 -14.06 -6.88 5.84
C GLU A 110 -14.61 -7.99 4.91
N GLY A 111 -13.75 -8.51 4.04
CA GLY A 111 -14.09 -9.63 3.15
C GLY A 111 -14.42 -10.90 3.93
N THR A 112 -15.39 -11.67 3.45
CA THR A 112 -15.86 -12.92 4.06
C THR A 112 -15.22 -14.17 3.44
N GLY A 113 -14.33 -14.01 2.47
CA GLY A 113 -13.58 -15.10 1.85
C GLY A 113 -12.52 -15.69 2.78
N THR A 114 -12.09 -16.92 2.51
CA THR A 114 -11.10 -17.65 3.31
C THR A 114 -9.73 -16.97 3.35
N ASP A 115 -9.39 -16.16 2.36
CA ASP A 115 -8.14 -15.42 2.21
C ASP A 115 -8.39 -13.89 2.06
N ALA A 116 -9.23 -13.36 2.96
CA ALA A 116 -9.54 -11.94 3.03
C ALA A 116 -8.29 -11.05 3.20
N ILE A 117 -7.26 -11.53 3.91
CA ILE A 117 -5.88 -11.01 3.90
C ILE A 117 -4.95 -12.19 3.65
N LYS A 118 -4.16 -12.13 2.59
CA LYS A 118 -3.22 -13.18 2.22
C LYS A 118 -1.79 -12.65 2.13
N LEU A 119 -0.89 -13.23 2.90
CA LEU A 119 0.56 -13.05 2.77
C LEU A 119 1.14 -14.31 2.11
N ASN A 120 1.68 -14.19 0.92
CA ASN A 120 2.19 -15.30 0.15
C ASN A 120 3.58 -15.01 -0.43
N ALA A 121 4.58 -15.74 0.02
CA ALA A 121 5.92 -15.73 -0.55
C ALA A 121 6.16 -17.08 -1.26
N THR A 122 6.23 -17.06 -2.60
CA THR A 122 6.28 -18.30 -3.41
C THR A 122 7.68 -18.88 -3.54
N ALA A 123 8.71 -18.07 -3.39
CA ALA A 123 10.11 -18.48 -3.55
C ALA A 123 11.02 -18.08 -2.37
N GLY A 124 10.59 -17.14 -1.55
CA GLY A 124 11.30 -16.68 -0.35
C GLY A 124 10.53 -16.98 0.92
N GLY A 125 10.89 -16.32 2.01
CA GLY A 125 10.21 -16.43 3.31
C GLY A 125 9.31 -15.23 3.61
N VAL A 126 8.51 -15.38 4.68
CA VAL A 126 7.82 -14.29 5.36
C VAL A 126 8.46 -14.14 6.72
N GLU A 127 8.95 -12.94 7.05
CA GLU A 127 9.53 -12.62 8.35
C GLU A 127 8.63 -11.67 9.12
N ILE A 128 8.35 -11.96 10.38
CA ILE A 128 7.54 -11.13 11.28
C ILE A 128 8.34 -10.85 12.54
N ASN A 129 8.83 -9.61 12.68
CA ASN A 129 9.57 -9.14 13.84
C ASN A 129 8.74 -8.15 14.65
N ALA A 130 8.58 -8.40 15.93
CA ALA A 130 7.86 -7.53 16.85
C ALA A 130 8.80 -7.13 18.02
N GLY A 131 9.04 -5.81 18.19
CA GLY A 131 9.93 -5.30 19.24
C GLY A 131 9.40 -5.48 20.66
N THR A 132 8.07 -5.52 20.84
CA THR A 132 7.43 -5.62 22.15
C THR A 132 6.51 -6.81 22.29
N GLY A 133 5.80 -7.21 21.27
CA GLY A 133 4.91 -8.36 21.30
C GLY A 133 4.26 -8.64 19.97
N LEU A 134 3.96 -9.90 19.71
CA LEU A 134 3.16 -10.39 18.60
C LEU A 134 1.94 -11.10 19.18
N ASN A 135 0.73 -10.65 18.81
CA ASN A 135 -0.53 -11.30 19.16
C ASN A 135 -1.17 -11.90 17.92
N ILE A 136 -1.59 -13.16 17.99
CA ILE A 136 -2.28 -13.87 16.91
C ILE A 136 -3.54 -14.49 17.50
N ASP A 137 -4.70 -13.90 17.22
CA ASP A 137 -6.00 -14.36 17.68
C ASP A 137 -6.82 -14.92 16.51
N ALA A 138 -7.38 -16.09 16.68
CA ALA A 138 -8.30 -16.72 15.72
C ALA A 138 -9.59 -17.12 16.45
N ALA A 139 -10.74 -16.65 15.96
CA ALA A 139 -12.04 -16.98 16.55
C ALA A 139 -12.43 -18.47 16.38
N ASN A 140 -11.92 -19.12 15.34
CA ASN A 140 -12.22 -20.52 15.04
C ASN A 140 -10.95 -21.39 15.11
N THR A 141 -10.14 -21.38 14.07
CA THR A 141 -8.96 -22.25 13.97
C THR A 141 -7.72 -21.41 13.69
N LEU A 142 -6.67 -21.63 14.47
CA LEU A 142 -5.31 -21.24 14.14
C LEU A 142 -4.55 -22.51 13.74
N GLU A 143 -4.10 -22.59 12.49
CA GLU A 143 -3.30 -23.68 11.98
C GLU A 143 -1.87 -23.20 11.68
N ILE A 144 -0.88 -23.92 12.19
CA ILE A 144 0.53 -23.70 11.88
C ILE A 144 1.09 -25.03 11.38
N THR A 145 1.27 -25.14 10.08
CA THR A 145 1.71 -26.37 9.41
C THR A 145 3.09 -26.18 8.79
N ASN A 146 4.02 -27.08 9.09
CA ASN A 146 5.27 -27.21 8.37
C ASN A 146 5.25 -28.47 7.51
N THR A 147 5.33 -28.31 6.19
CA THR A 147 5.41 -29.44 5.24
C THR A 147 6.87 -29.64 4.83
N ALA A 148 7.63 -30.25 5.70
CA ALA A 148 9.04 -30.55 5.44
C ALA A 148 9.19 -31.64 4.36
N THR A 149 10.13 -31.46 3.44
CA THR A 149 10.46 -32.42 2.37
C THR A 149 11.89 -32.92 2.43
N ALA A 150 12.68 -32.42 3.39
CA ALA A 150 14.06 -32.80 3.63
C ALA A 150 14.41 -32.74 5.13
N ASP A 151 15.50 -33.38 5.51
CA ASP A 151 16.05 -33.30 6.88
C ASP A 151 16.43 -31.83 7.21
N ALA A 152 16.32 -31.46 8.49
CA ALA A 152 16.60 -30.11 9.03
C ALA A 152 15.62 -29.00 8.58
N GLN A 153 14.41 -29.36 8.16
CA GLN A 153 13.30 -28.44 7.91
C GLN A 153 12.29 -28.53 9.06
N ASP A 154 12.56 -27.88 10.17
CA ASP A 154 11.80 -28.02 11.41
C ASP A 154 10.81 -26.88 11.65
N LEU A 155 9.70 -27.15 12.33
CA LEU A 155 8.93 -26.15 13.06
C LEU A 155 9.55 -25.99 14.45
N THR A 156 10.18 -24.86 14.70
CA THR A 156 10.78 -24.57 15.99
C THR A 156 9.98 -23.53 16.76
N ILE A 157 9.56 -23.88 17.99
CA ILE A 157 8.96 -22.95 18.94
C ILE A 157 9.91 -22.89 20.14
N ALA A 158 10.63 -21.78 20.30
CA ALA A 158 11.67 -21.65 21.31
C ALA A 158 11.50 -20.36 22.14
N GLN A 159 11.73 -20.47 23.44
CA GLN A 159 11.88 -19.36 24.38
C GLN A 159 13.37 -19.23 24.73
N ALA A 160 14.00 -18.10 24.33
CA ALA A 160 15.44 -17.88 24.49
C ALA A 160 15.77 -16.63 25.35
N GLY A 161 14.96 -16.31 26.35
CA GLY A 161 15.18 -15.18 27.27
C GLY A 161 16.17 -15.50 28.39
N ALA A 162 16.90 -14.46 28.84
CA ALA A 162 17.85 -14.58 29.99
C ALA A 162 17.16 -14.35 31.35
N PHE A 163 15.88 -13.97 31.36
CA PHE A 163 15.11 -13.69 32.57
C PHE A 163 14.00 -14.74 32.74
N ASP A 164 13.24 -14.66 33.86
CA ASP A 164 12.13 -15.55 34.18
C ASP A 164 11.01 -15.41 33.12
N ALA A 165 11.19 -16.10 32.01
CA ALA A 165 10.31 -16.16 30.86
C ALA A 165 9.88 -17.62 30.63
N SER A 166 8.61 -17.85 30.32
CA SER A 166 8.07 -19.20 30.16
C SER A 166 7.37 -19.38 28.80
N LEU A 167 7.57 -20.52 28.17
CA LEU A 167 6.68 -21.01 27.12
C LEU A 167 5.51 -21.71 27.78
N ALA A 168 4.31 -21.13 27.74
CA ALA A 168 3.10 -21.73 28.27
C ALA A 168 2.19 -22.20 27.11
N LEU A 169 1.90 -23.50 27.09
CA LEU A 169 0.88 -24.09 26.22
C LEU A 169 -0.25 -24.60 27.13
N SER A 170 -1.44 -24.04 26.98
CA SER A 170 -2.59 -24.42 27.81
C SER A 170 -3.84 -24.59 26.96
N SER A 171 -4.67 -25.56 27.33
CA SER A 171 -6.01 -25.76 26.78
C SER A 171 -7.05 -25.57 27.89
N ALA A 172 -8.04 -24.74 27.66
CA ALA A 172 -9.19 -24.56 28.57
C ALA A 172 -10.49 -25.19 28.01
N GLY A 173 -10.37 -25.96 26.94
CA GLY A 173 -11.49 -26.66 26.30
C GLY A 173 -11.94 -27.86 27.10
N THR A 174 -13.21 -28.26 26.93
CA THR A 174 -13.80 -29.48 27.47
C THR A 174 -13.77 -30.65 26.46
N GLY A 175 -13.04 -30.48 25.36
CA GLY A 175 -12.84 -31.49 24.35
C GLY A 175 -11.91 -32.63 24.79
N VAL A 176 -11.99 -33.77 24.14
CA VAL A 176 -11.08 -34.90 24.36
C VAL A 176 -9.80 -34.66 23.55
N ASP A 177 -8.65 -34.71 24.20
CA ASP A 177 -7.34 -34.65 23.55
C ASP A 177 -7.04 -35.94 22.79
#